data_a443162fae7d4fc37dbfe87f28cc1ece
#
_entry.id   a443162fae7d4fc37dbfe87f28cc1ece
#
_cell.length_a   1.000
_cell.length_b   1.000
_cell.length_c   1.000
_cell.angle_alpha   90.00
_cell.angle_beta   90.00
_cell.angle_gamma   90.00
#
_symmetry.space_group_name_H-M   'P 1'
#
loop_
_entity.id
_entity.type
_entity.pdbx_description
1 polymer ?
#
loop_
_entity_poly.entity_id
_entity_poly.type
_entity_poly.pdbx_seq_one_letter_code
_entity_poly.pdbx_strand_id
1 'polypeptide(L)'
;MIGAMTRCRTILLAIFVLLMLSACTTSHLDPPEVAGRPALVDDAGTPRLWVLTKQEEQRQVSVRGSTLNSGRFRIDTFFHFDLQAIDPETARPLWKERLLTIGDDKAQGTRPSRVIGSSAEGRLLGQDGAVVWLLLDNEPWAVGAADGKPLANGEGLEQRNPALKGLLPSESKFYGFDRGLVLTAADARPFVIRGPDLKAVPYAPTPVPVAPPELKSNGSPRIVPLRPPIGDVPARLVELDGRRIGLYSEKEARDAADDTFGDHLRYPYSIDNEGVQARRMFWNANTVATQRFDERFDRFTDFTPVDGAPGFLNGRFVKVHGTDDAVLLDQPAGVLVWHNTRIDNRGRLAVTRLDTGLKARWTTELPISETPHSPSIGYWLLPGRLLVMGAAESLDDGVTSWKTHVVTLSLADGSSATWGLQD
;
A
#
# COMPACT_ATOMS: atom_id res chain seq x y z
N MET A 1 -37.54 -5.19 -62.42
CA MET A 1 -36.41 -4.52 -61.72
C MET A 1 -36.81 -3.61 -60.56
N ILE A 2 -38.06 -3.28 -60.32
CA ILE A 2 -38.51 -2.32 -59.27
C ILE A 2 -38.59 -2.94 -57.85
N GLY A 3 -38.77 -4.28 -57.72
CA GLY A 3 -38.91 -4.92 -56.40
C GLY A 3 -37.62 -5.15 -55.61
N ALA A 4 -36.44 -5.10 -56.24
CA ALA A 4 -35.17 -5.32 -55.58
C ALA A 4 -34.64 -4.04 -54.88
N MET A 5 -34.95 -2.88 -55.43
CA MET A 5 -34.52 -1.58 -54.85
C MET A 5 -35.25 -1.20 -53.57
N THR A 6 -36.50 -1.65 -53.39
CA THR A 6 -37.30 -1.36 -52.21
C THR A 6 -36.83 -2.18 -51.01
N ARG A 7 -36.43 -3.44 -51.19
CA ARG A 7 -35.90 -4.30 -50.13
C ARG A 7 -34.54 -3.86 -49.61
N CYS A 8 -33.68 -3.33 -50.49
CA CYS A 8 -32.37 -2.84 -50.10
C CYS A 8 -32.45 -1.55 -49.24
N ARG A 9 -33.44 -0.66 -49.54
CA ARG A 9 -33.69 0.55 -48.75
C ARG A 9 -34.22 0.25 -47.35
N THR A 10 -35.08 -0.77 -47.23
CA THR A 10 -35.66 -1.17 -45.94
C THR A 10 -34.60 -1.83 -45.02
N ILE A 11 -33.70 -2.61 -45.60
CA ILE A 11 -32.59 -3.24 -44.84
C ILE A 11 -31.57 -2.17 -44.43
N LEU A 12 -31.23 -1.22 -45.28
CA LEU A 12 -30.33 -0.12 -44.92
C LEU A 12 -30.94 0.79 -43.83
N LEU A 13 -32.23 1.08 -43.87
CA LEU A 13 -32.94 1.83 -42.85
C LEU A 13 -32.97 1.07 -41.51
N ALA A 14 -33.21 -0.25 -41.56
CA ALA A 14 -33.17 -1.08 -40.34
C ALA A 14 -31.78 -1.18 -39.71
N ILE A 15 -30.72 -1.27 -40.50
CA ILE A 15 -29.33 -1.24 -40.04
C ILE A 15 -28.98 0.13 -39.47
N PHE A 16 -29.42 1.22 -40.09
CA PHE A 16 -29.19 2.55 -39.59
C PHE A 16 -29.95 2.85 -38.30
N VAL A 17 -31.18 2.34 -38.17
CA VAL A 17 -31.95 2.38 -36.90
C VAL A 17 -31.33 1.50 -35.81
N LEU A 18 -30.78 0.34 -36.16
CA LEU A 18 -30.04 -0.49 -35.20
C LEU A 18 -28.72 0.17 -34.75
N LEU A 19 -28.02 0.85 -35.66
CA LEU A 19 -26.81 1.63 -35.33
C LEU A 19 -27.12 2.90 -34.52
N MET A 20 -28.30 3.50 -34.71
CA MET A 20 -28.74 4.64 -33.90
C MET A 20 -29.33 4.22 -32.53
N LEU A 21 -29.71 2.94 -32.37
CA LEU A 21 -30.20 2.38 -31.10
C LEU A 21 -29.07 1.90 -30.18
N SER A 22 -27.84 1.80 -30.64
CA SER A 22 -26.67 1.78 -29.80
C SER A 22 -26.48 3.22 -29.26
N ALA A 23 -27.46 3.67 -28.46
CA ALA A 23 -27.40 4.90 -27.71
C ALA A 23 -26.11 4.87 -26.91
N CYS A 24 -25.21 5.76 -27.28
CA CYS A 24 -23.91 5.90 -26.67
C CYS A 24 -24.05 6.07 -25.16
N THR A 25 -24.00 5.00 -24.41
CA THR A 25 -23.58 5.08 -23.03
C THR A 25 -22.09 5.37 -23.09
N THR A 26 -21.74 6.62 -22.94
CA THR A 26 -20.34 6.99 -22.73
C THR A 26 -20.01 6.63 -21.30
N SER A 27 -19.12 5.65 -21.11
CA SER A 27 -18.53 5.39 -19.80
C SER A 27 -17.14 6.01 -19.76
N HIS A 28 -16.84 6.67 -18.66
CA HIS A 28 -15.51 7.11 -18.30
C HIS A 28 -15.02 6.24 -17.13
N LEU A 29 -13.87 5.63 -17.31
CA LEU A 29 -13.25 4.76 -16.32
C LEU A 29 -11.97 5.43 -15.85
N ASP A 30 -11.93 5.78 -14.56
CA ASP A 30 -10.72 6.37 -13.97
C ASP A 30 -9.62 5.31 -13.82
N PRO A 31 -8.34 5.71 -13.78
CA PRO A 31 -7.26 4.80 -13.46
C PRO A 31 -7.47 4.13 -12.09
N PRO A 32 -7.09 2.84 -11.92
CA PRO A 32 -7.21 2.17 -10.64
C PRO A 32 -6.30 2.81 -9.59
N GLU A 33 -6.85 3.04 -8.40
CA GLU A 33 -6.15 3.54 -7.22
C GLU A 33 -5.96 2.42 -6.20
N VAL A 34 -4.87 2.47 -5.43
CA VAL A 34 -4.63 1.52 -4.35
C VAL A 34 -5.63 1.75 -3.21
N ALA A 35 -6.38 0.71 -2.87
CA ALA A 35 -7.32 0.72 -1.75
C ALA A 35 -6.70 0.07 -0.51
N GLY A 36 -6.45 0.89 0.50
CA GLY A 36 -5.80 0.43 1.73
C GLY A 36 -4.29 0.19 1.56
N ARG A 37 -3.70 -0.59 2.45
CA ARG A 37 -2.27 -0.89 2.43
C ARG A 37 -2.02 -2.22 1.73
N PRO A 38 -1.13 -2.28 0.72
CA PRO A 38 -0.64 -3.52 0.16
C PRO A 38 0.07 -4.36 1.22
N ALA A 39 0.11 -5.67 1.03
CA ALA A 39 0.74 -6.57 2.00
C ALA A 39 1.28 -7.83 1.34
N LEU A 40 2.27 -8.47 1.98
CA LEU A 40 2.71 -9.79 1.59
C LEU A 40 1.78 -10.86 2.18
N VAL A 41 1.27 -11.70 1.31
CA VAL A 41 0.46 -12.89 1.63
C VAL A 41 1.31 -14.12 1.38
N ASP A 42 1.28 -15.06 2.29
CA ASP A 42 1.98 -16.33 2.15
C ASP A 42 1.09 -17.34 1.40
N ASP A 43 1.51 -17.73 0.21
CA ASP A 43 0.90 -18.80 -0.55
C ASP A 43 1.77 -20.06 -0.42
N ALA A 44 1.44 -20.90 0.56
CA ALA A 44 2.13 -22.17 0.86
C ALA A 44 3.67 -22.02 0.96
N GLY A 45 4.15 -21.01 1.66
CA GLY A 45 5.57 -20.72 1.84
C GLY A 45 6.15 -19.78 0.78
N THR A 46 5.36 -19.35 -0.19
CA THR A 46 5.78 -18.40 -1.23
C THR A 46 5.13 -17.05 -1.00
N PRO A 47 5.90 -16.00 -0.70
CA PRO A 47 5.33 -14.67 -0.51
C PRO A 47 4.82 -14.10 -1.85
N ARG A 48 3.64 -13.49 -1.81
CA ARG A 48 3.02 -12.76 -2.92
C ARG A 48 2.66 -11.37 -2.46
N LEU A 49 2.94 -10.33 -3.26
CA LEU A 49 2.45 -8.98 -2.96
C LEU A 49 0.98 -8.89 -3.38
N TRP A 50 0.11 -8.65 -2.42
CA TRP A 50 -1.30 -8.41 -2.68
C TRP A 50 -1.60 -6.93 -2.67
N VAL A 51 -2.28 -6.49 -3.72
CA VAL A 51 -2.72 -5.12 -3.91
C VAL A 51 -4.22 -5.13 -4.16
N LEU A 52 -4.95 -4.46 -3.28
CA LEU A 52 -6.35 -4.15 -3.48
C LEU A 52 -6.45 -2.81 -4.20
N THR A 53 -7.21 -2.74 -5.27
CA THR A 53 -7.45 -1.50 -6.02
C THR A 53 -8.92 -1.15 -6.03
N LYS A 54 -9.19 0.16 -6.06
CA LYS A 54 -10.51 0.74 -6.31
C LYS A 54 -10.44 1.52 -7.62
N GLN A 55 -11.47 1.35 -8.45
CA GLN A 55 -11.58 2.05 -9.72
C GLN A 55 -12.98 2.63 -9.86
N GLU A 56 -13.08 3.93 -10.15
CA GLU A 56 -14.35 4.61 -10.39
C GLU A 56 -14.72 4.53 -11.87
N GLU A 57 -15.98 4.20 -12.14
CA GLU A 57 -16.58 4.24 -13.46
C GLU A 57 -17.80 5.16 -13.43
N GLN A 58 -17.82 6.15 -14.29
CA GLN A 58 -18.96 7.05 -14.49
C GLN A 58 -19.66 6.69 -15.79
N ARG A 59 -20.93 6.30 -15.71
CA ARG A 59 -21.77 5.98 -16.86
C ARG A 59 -22.82 7.05 -17.08
N GLN A 60 -22.83 7.63 -18.29
CA GLN A 60 -23.87 8.53 -18.70
C GLN A 60 -25.07 7.73 -19.23
N VAL A 61 -26.20 7.80 -18.54
CA VAL A 61 -27.43 7.10 -18.90
C VAL A 61 -28.48 8.10 -19.38
N SER A 62 -29.06 7.88 -20.57
CA SER A 62 -30.16 8.69 -21.06
C SER A 62 -31.41 8.43 -20.26
N VAL A 63 -32.00 9.44 -19.66
CA VAL A 63 -33.30 9.33 -18.99
C VAL A 63 -34.40 9.65 -19.99
N ARG A 64 -35.23 8.68 -20.33
CA ARG A 64 -36.45 8.89 -21.15
C ARG A 64 -37.40 9.80 -20.40
N GLY A 65 -37.44 11.08 -20.76
CA GLY A 65 -38.41 12.04 -20.26
C GLY A 65 -39.43 12.38 -21.36
N SER A 66 -40.67 12.46 -21.00
CA SER A 66 -41.84 12.65 -21.89
C SER A 66 -42.02 14.09 -22.35
N THR A 67 -41.07 14.76 -22.93
CA THR A 67 -41.33 15.97 -23.73
C THR A 67 -40.10 16.35 -24.53
N LEU A 68 -40.35 16.71 -25.75
CA LEU A 68 -39.45 17.22 -26.78
C LEU A 68 -38.37 18.19 -26.21
N ASN A 69 -37.12 17.90 -26.54
CA ASN A 69 -35.97 18.83 -26.55
C ASN A 69 -35.11 19.07 -25.31
N SER A 70 -35.15 18.27 -24.27
CA SER A 70 -34.02 18.27 -23.33
C SER A 70 -33.60 16.84 -23.03
N GLY A 71 -32.55 16.35 -23.72
CA GLY A 71 -31.89 15.11 -23.33
C GLY A 71 -31.38 15.26 -21.88
N ARG A 72 -32.10 14.72 -20.91
CA ARG A 72 -31.61 14.64 -19.55
C ARG A 72 -30.75 13.40 -19.47
N PHE A 73 -29.50 13.60 -19.10
CA PHE A 73 -28.59 12.51 -18.77
C PHE A 73 -28.49 12.41 -17.25
N ARG A 74 -28.40 11.19 -16.76
CA ARG A 74 -28.01 10.88 -15.39
C ARG A 74 -26.61 10.29 -15.46
N ILE A 75 -25.74 10.65 -14.54
CA ILE A 75 -24.44 10.01 -14.35
C ILE A 75 -24.62 9.01 -13.22
N ASP A 76 -24.41 7.74 -13.52
CA ASP A 76 -24.37 6.66 -12.54
C ASP A 76 -22.90 6.35 -12.24
N THR A 77 -22.54 6.39 -10.96
CA THR A 77 -21.19 6.12 -10.49
C THR A 77 -21.09 4.70 -9.96
N PHE A 78 -20.06 3.99 -10.38
CA PHE A 78 -19.72 2.63 -9.93
C PHE A 78 -18.33 2.62 -9.36
N PHE A 79 -18.14 1.83 -8.30
CA PHE A 79 -16.82 1.53 -7.74
C PHE A 79 -16.53 0.05 -7.89
N HIS A 80 -15.41 -0.25 -8.51
CA HIS A 80 -14.94 -1.61 -8.72
C HIS A 80 -13.77 -1.90 -7.78
N PHE A 81 -13.88 -2.97 -7.01
CA PHE A 81 -12.79 -3.46 -6.17
C PHE A 81 -12.17 -4.69 -6.83
N ASP A 82 -10.91 -4.53 -7.24
CA ASP A 82 -10.11 -5.60 -7.81
C ASP A 82 -8.97 -5.96 -6.85
N LEU A 83 -8.76 -7.25 -6.65
CA LEU A 83 -7.64 -7.79 -5.92
C LEU A 83 -6.65 -8.42 -6.89
N GLN A 84 -5.37 -8.15 -6.71
CA GLN A 84 -4.33 -8.76 -7.54
C GLN A 84 -3.16 -9.23 -6.69
N ALA A 85 -2.58 -10.36 -7.11
CA ALA A 85 -1.30 -10.81 -6.58
C ALA A 85 -0.19 -10.54 -7.60
N ILE A 86 0.92 -10.03 -7.09
CA ILE A 86 2.10 -9.70 -7.86
C ILE A 86 3.24 -10.61 -7.40
N ASP A 87 3.95 -11.17 -8.37
CA ASP A 87 5.16 -11.93 -8.12
C ASP A 87 6.29 -11.01 -7.65
N PRO A 88 6.81 -11.19 -6.44
CA PRO A 88 7.91 -10.35 -5.94
C PRO A 88 9.22 -10.50 -6.72
N GLU A 89 9.40 -11.57 -7.50
CA GLU A 89 10.63 -11.77 -8.26
C GLU A 89 10.64 -11.00 -9.57
N THR A 90 9.50 -10.93 -10.23
CA THR A 90 9.38 -10.33 -11.56
C THR A 90 8.63 -9.01 -11.57
N ALA A 91 8.04 -8.62 -10.46
CA ALA A 91 7.10 -7.50 -10.29
C ALA A 91 5.84 -7.61 -11.17
N ARG A 92 5.54 -8.78 -11.74
CA ARG A 92 4.41 -8.96 -12.65
C ARG A 92 3.18 -9.51 -11.93
N PRO A 93 1.97 -9.17 -12.39
CA PRO A 93 0.76 -9.76 -11.86
C PRO A 93 0.69 -11.24 -12.18
N LEU A 94 0.30 -12.05 -11.18
CA LEU A 94 0.03 -13.48 -11.29
C LEU A 94 -1.43 -13.73 -11.67
N TRP A 95 -2.31 -12.99 -11.00
CA TRP A 95 -3.75 -13.01 -11.23
C TRP A 95 -4.38 -11.70 -10.77
N LYS A 96 -5.58 -11.43 -11.28
CA LYS A 96 -6.45 -10.32 -10.89
C LYS A 96 -7.88 -10.81 -10.77
N GLU A 97 -8.55 -10.53 -9.67
CA GLU A 97 -9.92 -10.94 -9.38
C GLU A 97 -10.77 -9.72 -9.01
N ARG A 98 -11.92 -9.56 -9.70
CA ARG A 98 -12.91 -8.57 -9.32
C ARG A 98 -13.77 -9.09 -8.20
N LEU A 99 -13.66 -8.52 -7.02
CA LEU A 99 -14.38 -8.95 -5.82
C LEU A 99 -15.77 -8.33 -5.72
N LEU A 100 -15.87 -7.02 -5.99
CA LEU A 100 -17.09 -6.26 -5.73
C LEU A 100 -17.25 -5.13 -6.73
N THR A 101 -18.50 -4.92 -7.18
CA THR A 101 -18.93 -3.70 -7.86
C THR A 101 -20.06 -3.08 -7.07
N ILE A 102 -19.91 -1.79 -6.71
CA ILE A 102 -20.90 -0.99 -5.99
C ILE A 102 -21.36 0.12 -6.92
N GLY A 103 -22.65 0.43 -6.94
CA GLY A 103 -23.17 1.52 -7.78
C GLY A 103 -24.60 1.88 -7.50
N ASP A 104 -25.05 2.95 -8.13
CA ASP A 104 -26.42 3.48 -7.98
C ASP A 104 -27.46 2.69 -8.79
N ASP A 105 -26.99 1.84 -9.72
CA ASP A 105 -27.89 1.04 -10.54
C ASP A 105 -28.19 -0.32 -9.87
N LYS A 106 -29.45 -0.75 -10.01
CA LYS A 106 -29.91 -2.09 -9.59
C LYS A 106 -29.61 -3.15 -10.64
N ALA A 107 -28.66 -2.90 -11.56
CA ALA A 107 -28.25 -3.86 -12.56
C ALA A 107 -27.72 -5.15 -11.90
N GLN A 108 -27.92 -6.27 -12.58
CA GLN A 108 -27.52 -7.57 -12.08
C GLN A 108 -26.00 -7.61 -11.78
N GLY A 109 -25.65 -7.96 -10.56
CA GLY A 109 -24.25 -8.00 -10.10
C GLY A 109 -23.76 -6.69 -9.47
N THR A 110 -24.60 -5.64 -9.40
CA THR A 110 -24.26 -4.39 -8.73
C THR A 110 -24.88 -4.39 -7.34
N ARG A 111 -24.14 -3.94 -6.37
CA ARG A 111 -24.60 -3.78 -5.00
C ARG A 111 -24.73 -2.29 -4.67
N PRO A 112 -25.85 -1.82 -4.14
CA PRO A 112 -25.95 -0.45 -3.65
C PRO A 112 -24.95 -0.24 -2.50
N SER A 113 -24.23 0.88 -2.51
CA SER A 113 -23.36 1.23 -1.39
C SER A 113 -24.16 1.42 -0.11
N ARG A 114 -23.62 0.93 1.00
CA ARG A 114 -24.16 1.20 2.35
C ARG A 114 -23.76 2.59 2.83
N VAL A 115 -22.77 3.19 2.20
CA VAL A 115 -22.24 4.52 2.51
C VAL A 115 -22.71 5.49 1.44
N ILE A 116 -23.46 6.50 1.84
CA ILE A 116 -23.90 7.58 0.94
C ILE A 116 -22.68 8.51 0.73
N GLY A 117 -22.11 8.49 -0.47
CA GLY A 117 -20.97 9.34 -0.84
C GLY A 117 -19.81 8.57 -1.45
N SER A 118 -18.77 9.27 -1.89
CA SER A 118 -17.57 8.77 -2.59
C SER A 118 -16.60 7.94 -1.73
N SER A 119 -17.01 7.44 -0.58
CA SER A 119 -16.14 6.84 0.44
C SER A 119 -16.19 5.32 0.51
N ALA A 120 -16.50 4.64 -0.58
CA ALA A 120 -16.32 3.19 -0.63
C ALA A 120 -14.85 2.85 -0.35
N GLU A 121 -14.59 2.21 0.79
CA GLU A 121 -13.24 1.88 1.25
C GLU A 121 -12.98 0.39 1.16
N GLY A 122 -11.71 0.04 0.91
CA GLY A 122 -11.23 -1.33 0.92
C GLY A 122 -9.94 -1.46 1.74
N ARG A 123 -9.79 -2.56 2.46
CA ARG A 123 -8.53 -2.86 3.17
C ARG A 123 -8.32 -4.35 3.40
N LEU A 124 -7.07 -4.76 3.33
CA LEU A 124 -6.62 -6.07 3.79
C LEU A 124 -6.55 -6.08 5.32
N LEU A 125 -7.07 -7.12 5.96
CA LEU A 125 -7.09 -7.25 7.42
C LEU A 125 -6.00 -8.19 7.91
N GLY A 126 -5.90 -9.39 7.34
CA GLY A 126 -4.95 -10.38 7.78
C GLY A 126 -5.10 -11.72 7.06
N GLN A 127 -4.19 -12.65 7.35
CA GLN A 127 -4.18 -14.01 6.79
C GLN A 127 -4.26 -15.05 7.91
N ASP A 128 -5.16 -16.01 7.74
CA ASP A 128 -5.29 -17.19 8.61
C ASP A 128 -5.12 -18.46 7.75
N GLY A 129 -3.91 -18.97 7.67
CA GLY A 129 -3.57 -20.09 6.80
C GLY A 129 -3.88 -19.79 5.33
N ALA A 130 -4.74 -20.56 4.72
CA ALA A 130 -5.16 -20.41 3.32
C ALA A 130 -6.25 -19.34 3.10
N VAL A 131 -6.68 -18.63 4.14
CA VAL A 131 -7.73 -17.62 4.07
C VAL A 131 -7.15 -16.24 4.31
N VAL A 132 -7.44 -15.30 3.42
CA VAL A 132 -7.13 -13.87 3.60
C VAL A 132 -8.44 -13.12 3.84
N TRP A 133 -8.41 -12.28 4.87
CA TRP A 133 -9.54 -11.48 5.29
C TRP A 133 -9.38 -10.04 4.83
N LEU A 134 -10.47 -9.47 4.32
CA LEU A 134 -10.52 -8.06 3.91
C LEU A 134 -11.89 -7.45 4.23
N LEU A 135 -11.93 -6.13 4.21
CA LEU A 135 -13.17 -5.35 4.25
C LEU A 135 -13.33 -4.63 2.93
N LEU A 136 -14.52 -4.72 2.34
CA LEU A 136 -14.93 -3.95 1.17
C LEU A 136 -16.26 -3.28 1.50
N ASP A 137 -16.30 -1.96 1.43
CA ASP A 137 -17.48 -1.15 1.77
C ASP A 137 -18.09 -1.56 3.14
N ASN A 138 -17.23 -1.68 4.15
CA ASN A 138 -17.58 -2.12 5.51
C ASN A 138 -18.11 -3.57 5.63
N GLU A 139 -18.07 -4.36 4.58
CA GLU A 139 -18.43 -5.76 4.61
C GLU A 139 -17.20 -6.67 4.68
N PRO A 140 -17.23 -7.70 5.55
CA PRO A 140 -16.15 -8.66 5.64
C PRO A 140 -16.19 -9.64 4.47
N TRP A 141 -15.00 -9.93 3.93
CA TRP A 141 -14.77 -10.89 2.87
C TRP A 141 -13.67 -11.86 3.28
N ALA A 142 -13.88 -13.13 2.98
CA ALA A 142 -12.87 -14.17 3.04
C ALA A 142 -12.53 -14.61 1.61
N VAL A 143 -11.23 -14.63 1.28
CA VAL A 143 -10.75 -15.07 -0.04
C VAL A 143 -9.63 -16.09 0.11
N GLY A 144 -9.43 -16.92 -0.90
CA GLY A 144 -8.33 -17.90 -0.92
C GLY A 144 -6.97 -17.24 -1.12
N ALA A 145 -5.97 -17.63 -0.32
CA ALA A 145 -4.62 -17.08 -0.40
C ALA A 145 -3.92 -17.43 -1.73
N ALA A 146 -4.29 -18.52 -2.37
CA ALA A 146 -3.67 -18.99 -3.62
C ALA A 146 -4.12 -18.21 -4.86
N ASP A 147 -5.41 -17.86 -4.94
CA ASP A 147 -6.03 -17.34 -6.17
C ASP A 147 -6.93 -16.13 -5.98
N GLY A 148 -7.06 -15.63 -4.74
CA GLY A 148 -7.89 -14.47 -4.41
C GLY A 148 -9.39 -14.66 -4.56
N LYS A 149 -9.85 -15.89 -4.90
CA LYS A 149 -11.27 -16.13 -5.12
C LYS A 149 -12.11 -16.02 -3.85
N PRO A 150 -13.30 -15.42 -3.94
CA PRO A 150 -14.19 -15.31 -2.80
C PRO A 150 -14.57 -16.70 -2.24
N LEU A 151 -14.35 -16.88 -0.94
CA LEU A 151 -14.81 -18.04 -0.16
C LEU A 151 -16.14 -17.73 0.54
N ALA A 152 -16.27 -16.50 1.03
CA ALA A 152 -17.49 -15.95 1.60
C ALA A 152 -17.43 -14.43 1.66
N ASN A 153 -18.58 -13.79 1.52
CA ASN A 153 -18.82 -12.40 1.89
C ASN A 153 -19.67 -12.36 3.18
N GLY A 154 -20.10 -11.18 3.62
CA GLY A 154 -20.91 -11.05 4.83
C GLY A 154 -22.14 -11.94 4.86
N GLU A 155 -22.89 -12.04 3.74
CA GLU A 155 -24.05 -12.92 3.63
C GLU A 155 -23.65 -14.40 3.76
N GLY A 156 -22.59 -14.81 3.07
CA GLY A 156 -22.06 -16.17 3.16
C GLY A 156 -21.54 -16.51 4.56
N LEU A 157 -21.01 -15.53 5.29
CA LEU A 157 -20.60 -15.70 6.69
C LEU A 157 -21.82 -15.89 7.61
N GLU A 158 -22.90 -15.12 7.43
CA GLU A 158 -24.13 -15.29 8.20
C GLU A 158 -24.79 -16.64 7.93
N GLN A 159 -24.82 -17.10 6.66
CA GLN A 159 -25.36 -18.43 6.29
C GLN A 159 -24.60 -19.56 6.99
N ARG A 160 -23.27 -19.44 7.09
CA ARG A 160 -22.42 -20.44 7.77
C ARG A 160 -22.51 -20.37 9.30
N ASN A 161 -22.92 -19.22 9.84
CA ASN A 161 -22.93 -18.91 11.27
C ASN A 161 -24.30 -18.36 11.72
N PRO A 162 -25.32 -19.21 11.93
CA PRO A 162 -26.66 -18.78 12.30
C PRO A 162 -26.72 -17.83 13.51
N ALA A 163 -25.75 -17.96 14.43
CA ALA A 163 -25.63 -17.08 15.59
C ALA A 163 -25.25 -15.62 15.25
N LEU A 164 -24.77 -15.36 14.02
CA LEU A 164 -24.44 -14.05 13.50
C LEU A 164 -25.48 -13.49 12.52
N LYS A 165 -26.56 -14.21 12.26
CA LYS A 165 -27.57 -13.79 11.29
C LYS A 165 -28.18 -12.43 11.64
N GLY A 166 -27.99 -11.45 10.77
CA GLY A 166 -28.44 -10.07 10.96
C GLY A 166 -27.67 -9.30 12.05
N LEU A 167 -26.56 -9.84 12.53
CA LEU A 167 -25.75 -9.25 13.59
C LEU A 167 -24.36 -8.78 13.11
N LEU A 168 -24.02 -8.92 11.84
CA LEU A 168 -22.77 -8.38 11.32
C LEU A 168 -22.78 -6.85 11.43
N PRO A 169 -21.73 -6.23 12.01
CA PRO A 169 -21.67 -4.79 12.14
C PRO A 169 -21.59 -4.09 10.77
N SER A 170 -22.19 -2.91 10.68
CA SER A 170 -22.21 -2.09 9.47
C SER A 170 -21.02 -1.12 9.34
N GLU A 171 -20.18 -1.02 10.37
CA GLU A 171 -19.04 -0.10 10.39
C GLU A 171 -17.73 -0.84 10.54
N SER A 172 -16.73 -0.41 9.76
CA SER A 172 -15.40 -1.04 9.70
C SER A 172 -14.64 -1.04 11.03
N LYS A 173 -14.94 -0.11 11.94
CA LYS A 173 -14.29 -0.01 13.27
C LYS A 173 -14.57 -1.21 14.18
N PHE A 174 -15.65 -1.96 13.94
CA PHE A 174 -16.01 -3.14 14.72
C PHE A 174 -15.37 -4.44 14.21
N TYR A 175 -14.56 -4.34 13.16
CA TYR A 175 -13.81 -5.47 12.62
C TYR A 175 -12.31 -5.31 12.90
N GLY A 176 -11.68 -6.42 13.19
CA GLY A 176 -10.24 -6.51 13.41
C GLY A 176 -9.69 -7.85 12.96
N PHE A 177 -8.43 -8.10 13.27
CA PHE A 177 -7.78 -9.35 12.96
C PHE A 177 -6.94 -9.83 14.15
N ASP A 178 -7.16 -11.07 14.59
CA ASP A 178 -6.31 -11.82 15.53
C ASP A 178 -6.37 -13.30 15.19
N ARG A 179 -5.48 -13.75 14.29
CA ARG A 179 -5.49 -15.13 13.77
C ARG A 179 -6.88 -15.58 13.30
N GLY A 180 -7.56 -14.70 12.59
CA GLY A 180 -8.90 -14.80 12.09
C GLY A 180 -9.61 -13.45 12.11
N LEU A 181 -10.77 -13.36 11.48
CA LEU A 181 -11.59 -12.15 11.52
C LEU A 181 -12.21 -11.99 12.91
N VAL A 182 -11.83 -10.95 13.62
CA VAL A 182 -12.46 -10.55 14.88
C VAL A 182 -13.55 -9.54 14.59
N LEU A 183 -14.72 -9.70 15.22
CA LEU A 183 -15.80 -8.74 15.10
C LEU A 183 -16.54 -8.56 16.45
N THR A 184 -17.06 -7.36 16.67
CA THR A 184 -18.05 -7.11 17.72
C THR A 184 -19.42 -7.04 17.06
N ALA A 185 -20.24 -8.07 17.29
CA ALA A 185 -21.56 -8.17 16.69
C ALA A 185 -22.49 -7.02 17.14
N ALA A 186 -23.58 -6.78 16.41
CA ALA A 186 -24.52 -5.69 16.72
C ALA A 186 -25.17 -5.80 18.11
N ASP A 187 -25.17 -6.99 18.72
CA ASP A 187 -25.59 -7.23 20.10
C ASP A 187 -24.44 -7.12 21.12
N ALA A 188 -23.31 -6.53 20.73
CA ALA A 188 -22.11 -6.30 21.50
C ALA A 188 -21.32 -7.58 21.90
N ARG A 189 -21.67 -8.76 21.39
CA ARG A 189 -20.90 -9.97 21.63
C ARG A 189 -19.66 -10.01 20.73
N PRO A 190 -18.47 -10.30 21.24
CA PRO A 190 -17.27 -10.47 20.43
C PRO A 190 -17.18 -11.89 19.88
N PHE A 191 -16.84 -12.00 18.59
CA PHE A 191 -16.60 -13.26 17.89
C PHE A 191 -15.29 -13.22 17.14
N VAL A 192 -14.72 -14.41 16.88
CA VAL A 192 -13.65 -14.60 15.89
C VAL A 192 -14.09 -15.69 14.91
N ILE A 193 -13.89 -15.42 13.62
CA ILE A 193 -14.13 -16.38 12.54
C ILE A 193 -12.77 -16.85 12.03
N ARG A 194 -12.55 -18.16 12.03
CA ARG A 194 -11.26 -18.77 11.69
C ARG A 194 -11.38 -19.90 10.70
N GLY A 195 -10.21 -20.19 10.10
CA GLY A 195 -9.91 -21.39 9.33
C GLY A 195 -10.71 -21.56 8.05
N PRO A 196 -10.53 -22.66 7.37
CA PRO A 196 -11.20 -22.92 6.10
C PRO A 196 -12.72 -23.07 6.26
N ASP A 197 -13.20 -23.48 7.45
CA ASP A 197 -14.63 -23.67 7.71
C ASP A 197 -15.39 -22.37 7.91
N LEU A 198 -14.70 -21.27 8.14
CA LEU A 198 -15.25 -19.92 8.37
C LEU A 198 -16.28 -19.91 9.51
N LYS A 199 -15.99 -20.67 10.59
CA LYS A 199 -16.89 -20.79 11.75
C LYS A 199 -16.56 -19.73 12.81
N ALA A 200 -17.62 -19.07 13.27
CA ALA A 200 -17.56 -18.10 14.36
C ALA A 200 -17.57 -18.82 15.71
N VAL A 201 -16.66 -18.41 16.55
CA VAL A 201 -16.62 -18.80 17.98
C VAL A 201 -16.53 -17.54 18.84
N PRO A 202 -16.95 -17.59 20.12
CA PRO A 202 -16.75 -16.45 21.01
C PRO A 202 -15.29 -16.04 21.05
N TYR A 203 -15.01 -14.75 20.92
CA TYR A 203 -13.66 -14.24 20.94
C TYR A 203 -13.18 -14.03 22.38
N ALA A 204 -12.09 -14.67 22.72
CA ALA A 204 -11.32 -14.36 23.92
C ALA A 204 -9.99 -13.75 23.47
N PRO A 205 -9.68 -12.48 23.83
CA PRO A 205 -8.41 -11.87 23.48
C PRO A 205 -7.27 -12.71 23.98
N THR A 206 -6.25 -12.92 23.14
CA THR A 206 -5.02 -13.56 23.60
C THR A 206 -4.39 -12.65 24.64
N PRO A 207 -4.06 -13.16 25.87
CA PRO A 207 -3.37 -12.36 26.83
C PRO A 207 -2.07 -11.83 26.24
N VAL A 208 -1.95 -10.51 26.15
CA VAL A 208 -0.67 -9.90 25.78
C VAL A 208 0.27 -10.16 26.93
N PRO A 209 1.43 -10.82 26.72
CA PRO A 209 2.43 -10.92 27.77
C PRO A 209 2.70 -9.50 28.27
N VAL A 210 2.60 -9.28 29.57
CA VAL A 210 2.99 -8.00 30.16
C VAL A 210 4.47 -7.83 29.84
N ALA A 211 4.77 -6.91 28.93
CA ALA A 211 6.15 -6.60 28.61
C ALA A 211 6.84 -6.18 29.92
N PRO A 212 8.11 -6.54 30.12
CA PRO A 212 8.88 -6.02 31.24
C PRO A 212 8.72 -4.50 31.31
N PRO A 213 8.64 -3.89 32.47
CA PRO A 213 8.35 -2.45 32.63
C PRO A 213 9.29 -1.51 31.87
N GLU A 214 10.38 -2.03 31.33
CA GLU A 214 11.37 -1.32 30.51
C GLU A 214 10.95 -1.13 29.04
N LEU A 215 9.92 -1.85 28.56
CA LEU A 215 9.40 -1.75 27.20
C LEU A 215 7.98 -1.19 27.22
N LYS A 216 7.84 0.10 27.46
CA LYS A 216 6.61 0.83 27.15
C LYS A 216 6.52 0.99 25.62
N SER A 217 6.18 -0.08 24.89
CA SER A 217 5.69 0.07 23.55
C SER A 217 4.24 0.54 23.63
N ASN A 218 3.96 1.75 23.17
CA ASN A 218 2.60 2.30 23.03
C ASN A 218 1.77 1.60 21.94
N GLY A 219 2.05 0.35 21.64
CA GLY A 219 1.31 -0.45 20.68
C GLY A 219 1.28 -1.90 21.14
N SER A 220 0.10 -2.44 21.34
CA SER A 220 -0.08 -3.88 21.43
C SER A 220 0.60 -4.55 20.24
N PRO A 221 1.44 -5.57 20.41
CA PRO A 221 1.98 -6.32 19.30
C PRO A 221 0.81 -7.01 18.60
N ARG A 222 0.24 -6.36 17.59
CA ARG A 222 -0.66 -7.03 16.67
C ARG A 222 0.20 -8.00 15.90
N ILE A 223 0.06 -9.27 16.14
CA ILE A 223 0.55 -10.31 15.25
C ILE A 223 -0.31 -10.17 14.00
N VAL A 224 0.14 -9.34 13.08
CA VAL A 224 -0.50 -9.19 11.78
C VAL A 224 0.18 -10.20 10.87
N PRO A 225 -0.50 -11.26 10.42
CA PRO A 225 0.10 -12.27 9.54
C PRO A 225 0.43 -11.72 8.16
N LEU A 226 -0.19 -10.62 7.76
CA LEU A 226 0.23 -9.84 6.61
C LEU A 226 1.48 -9.05 6.99
N ARG A 227 2.47 -9.03 6.11
CA ARG A 227 3.63 -8.16 6.24
C ARG A 227 3.32 -6.82 5.58
N PRO A 228 2.88 -5.80 6.35
CA PRO A 228 2.60 -4.49 5.79
C PRO A 228 3.90 -3.86 5.25
N PRO A 229 3.80 -2.86 4.39
CA PRO A 229 4.97 -2.11 3.96
C PRO A 229 5.66 -1.48 5.17
N ILE A 230 6.97 -1.38 5.10
CA ILE A 230 7.75 -0.63 6.07
C ILE A 230 7.44 0.85 5.83
N GLY A 231 7.08 1.58 6.87
CA GLY A 231 6.77 3.01 6.76
C GLY A 231 8.02 3.86 6.50
N ASP A 232 7.81 5.12 6.13
CA ASP A 232 8.84 6.06 5.67
C ASP A 232 9.80 6.57 6.76
N VAL A 233 9.67 6.11 7.99
CA VAL A 233 10.58 6.52 9.07
C VAL A 233 11.97 5.95 8.80
N PRO A 234 12.95 6.77 8.42
CA PRO A 234 14.27 6.27 8.04
C PRO A 234 15.06 5.81 9.26
N ALA A 235 15.89 4.79 9.08
CA ALA A 235 16.94 4.51 10.02
C ALA A 235 18.00 5.60 9.92
N ARG A 236 18.42 6.13 11.09
CA ARG A 236 19.39 7.23 11.17
C ARG A 236 20.80 6.74 11.37
N LEU A 237 20.93 5.67 12.11
CA LEU A 237 22.20 5.11 12.55
C LEU A 237 22.32 3.68 12.09
N VAL A 238 23.54 3.26 11.85
CA VAL A 238 23.91 1.89 11.58
C VAL A 238 25.20 1.57 12.32
N GLU A 239 25.31 0.37 12.82
CA GLU A 239 26.58 -0.19 13.26
C GLU A 239 27.20 -1.01 12.14
N LEU A 240 28.32 -0.56 11.62
CA LEU A 240 28.96 -1.13 10.46
C LEU A 240 30.46 -1.32 10.74
N ASP A 241 30.90 -2.57 10.74
CA ASP A 241 32.29 -2.94 11.03
C ASP A 241 32.81 -2.33 12.37
N GLY A 242 32.00 -2.45 13.42
CA GLY A 242 32.32 -1.93 14.75
C GLY A 242 32.30 -0.40 14.89
N ARG A 243 31.86 0.31 13.83
CA ARG A 243 31.68 1.76 13.84
C ARG A 243 30.22 2.11 13.82
N ARG A 244 29.81 3.08 14.62
CA ARG A 244 28.48 3.65 14.54
C ARG A 244 28.48 4.81 13.55
N ILE A 245 27.72 4.68 12.48
CA ILE A 245 27.68 5.61 11.35
C ILE A 245 26.28 6.22 11.27
N GLY A 246 26.22 7.56 11.20
CA GLY A 246 25.00 8.31 10.95
C GLY A 246 24.97 8.93 9.54
N LEU A 247 23.80 9.16 9.00
CA LEU A 247 23.59 9.83 7.70
C LEU A 247 22.81 11.11 7.93
N TYR A 248 23.50 12.28 7.93
CA TYR A 248 22.97 13.58 8.29
C TYR A 248 23.47 14.69 7.35
N SER A 249 22.69 15.73 7.18
CA SER A 249 23.20 17.00 6.64
C SER A 249 24.09 17.69 7.68
N GLU A 250 24.87 18.66 7.23
CA GLU A 250 25.72 19.44 8.15
C GLU A 250 24.92 20.18 9.24
N LYS A 251 23.72 20.66 8.87
CA LYS A 251 22.82 21.30 9.84
C LYS A 251 22.29 20.28 10.84
N GLU A 252 21.75 19.16 10.36
CA GLU A 252 21.23 18.07 11.22
C GLU A 252 22.33 17.52 12.14
N ALA A 253 23.56 17.42 11.65
CA ALA A 253 24.72 16.99 12.42
C ALA A 253 25.05 17.95 13.56
N ARG A 254 25.04 19.26 13.29
CA ARG A 254 25.25 20.28 14.33
C ARG A 254 24.13 20.25 15.36
N ASP A 255 22.88 20.26 14.89
CA ASP A 255 21.72 20.22 15.78
C ASP A 255 21.74 18.95 16.66
N ALA A 256 22.16 17.81 16.12
CA ALA A 256 22.30 16.56 16.86
C ALA A 256 23.46 16.59 17.87
N ALA A 257 24.57 17.23 17.55
CA ALA A 257 25.71 17.36 18.45
C ALA A 257 25.37 18.28 19.65
N ASP A 258 24.55 19.32 19.43
CA ASP A 258 24.10 20.25 20.45
C ASP A 258 22.90 19.71 21.27
N ASP A 259 22.31 18.61 20.85
CA ASP A 259 21.12 18.03 21.47
C ASP A 259 21.46 17.31 22.77
N THR A 260 21.26 18.01 23.88
CA THR A 260 21.47 17.44 25.22
C THR A 260 20.40 16.45 25.66
N PHE A 261 19.29 16.35 24.95
CA PHE A 261 18.12 15.55 25.33
C PHE A 261 17.86 14.35 24.40
N GLY A 262 18.62 14.19 23.33
CA GLY A 262 18.48 13.11 22.37
C GLY A 262 17.26 13.20 21.49
N ASP A 263 16.63 14.38 21.35
CA ASP A 263 15.42 14.57 20.56
C ASP A 263 15.66 14.29 19.07
N HIS A 264 16.83 14.60 18.55
CA HIS A 264 17.20 14.31 17.15
C HIS A 264 17.40 12.83 16.86
N LEU A 265 17.70 12.00 17.86
CA LEU A 265 17.70 10.55 17.74
C LEU A 265 16.29 9.96 17.81
N ARG A 266 15.39 10.66 18.53
CA ARG A 266 14.02 10.24 18.77
C ARG A 266 13.10 10.52 17.58
N TYR A 267 13.31 11.65 16.88
CA TYR A 267 12.48 12.07 15.75
C TYR A 267 13.21 11.87 14.43
N PRO A 268 12.62 11.07 13.52
CA PRO A 268 13.21 10.84 12.22
C PRO A 268 13.22 12.10 11.35
N TYR A 269 14.02 12.11 10.31
CA TYR A 269 13.96 13.14 9.29
C TYR A 269 12.55 13.26 8.73
N SER A 270 12.11 14.48 8.49
CA SER A 270 10.95 14.76 7.66
C SER A 270 11.42 15.45 6.38
N ILE A 271 10.76 15.15 5.27
CA ILE A 271 10.73 16.07 4.15
C ILE A 271 9.85 17.19 4.65
N ASP A 272 10.39 18.41 4.78
CA ASP A 272 9.55 19.52 5.21
C ASP A 272 8.49 19.84 4.15
N ASN A 273 7.44 20.55 4.56
CA ASN A 273 6.32 20.90 3.68
C ASN A 273 6.72 21.77 2.48
N GLU A 274 7.93 22.32 2.48
CA GLU A 274 8.48 23.14 1.40
C GLU A 274 9.33 22.31 0.43
N GLY A 275 9.51 21.01 0.70
CA GLY A 275 10.33 20.13 -0.12
C GLY A 275 11.82 20.44 -0.01
N VAL A 276 12.25 21.06 1.07
CA VAL A 276 13.67 21.32 1.31
C VAL A 276 14.41 20.01 1.40
N GLN A 277 15.25 19.81 0.44
CA GLN A 277 16.01 18.59 0.26
C GLN A 277 17.42 18.83 0.79
N ALA A 278 17.87 18.03 1.72
CA ALA A 278 19.20 18.13 2.27
C ALA A 278 20.14 17.10 1.65
N ARG A 279 21.35 17.55 1.30
CA ARG A 279 22.44 16.62 1.02
C ARG A 279 22.98 16.08 2.33
N ARG A 280 22.83 14.78 2.56
CA ARG A 280 23.31 14.08 3.75
C ARG A 280 24.62 13.38 3.47
N MET A 281 25.51 13.42 4.44
CA MET A 281 26.84 12.81 4.40
C MET A 281 26.95 11.81 5.55
N PHE A 282 27.94 10.95 5.49
CA PHE A 282 28.22 9.99 6.55
C PHE A 282 29.05 10.64 7.66
N TRP A 283 28.66 10.32 8.90
CA TRP A 283 29.29 10.79 10.12
C TRP A 283 29.62 9.62 11.02
N ASN A 284 30.81 9.61 11.63
CA ASN A 284 31.04 8.76 12.78
C ASN A 284 30.22 9.35 13.93
N ALA A 285 29.41 8.54 14.60
CA ALA A 285 28.43 8.97 15.57
C ALA A 285 28.50 8.08 16.81
N ASN A 286 29.30 8.51 17.79
CA ASN A 286 29.32 7.83 19.08
C ASN A 286 28.17 8.34 19.94
N THR A 287 27.49 7.42 20.61
CA THR A 287 26.40 7.74 21.51
C THR A 287 26.67 7.19 22.90
N VAL A 288 26.10 7.85 23.91
CA VAL A 288 26.07 7.36 25.28
C VAL A 288 24.63 7.33 25.75
N ALA A 289 24.28 6.23 26.44
CA ALA A 289 22.99 6.14 27.10
C ALA A 289 22.91 7.16 28.23
N THR A 290 21.86 7.96 28.21
CA THR A 290 21.57 8.98 29.19
C THR A 290 20.17 8.74 29.76
N GLN A 291 19.92 9.20 30.98
CA GLN A 291 18.60 9.10 31.60
C GLN A 291 18.10 10.49 31.96
N ARG A 292 16.84 10.78 31.59
CA ARG A 292 16.13 11.97 32.05
C ARG A 292 14.80 11.54 32.65
N PHE A 293 14.59 11.85 33.90
CA PHE A 293 13.45 11.30 34.67
C PHE A 293 13.44 9.76 34.61
N ASP A 294 12.39 9.19 34.09
CA ASP A 294 12.19 7.74 33.97
C ASP A 294 12.51 7.21 32.57
N GLU A 295 12.94 8.09 31.64
CA GLU A 295 13.23 7.73 30.27
C GLU A 295 14.72 7.58 30.02
N ARG A 296 15.11 6.46 29.41
CA ARG A 296 16.45 6.25 28.84
C ARG A 296 16.44 6.69 27.38
N PHE A 297 17.47 7.41 26.97
CA PHE A 297 17.71 7.80 25.61
C PHE A 297 19.20 7.86 25.28
N ASP A 298 19.55 7.72 24.01
CA ASP A 298 20.92 7.90 23.57
C ASP A 298 21.17 9.35 23.17
N ARG A 299 22.34 9.85 23.52
CA ARG A 299 22.84 11.18 23.18
C ARG A 299 24.16 11.04 22.44
N PHE A 300 24.41 11.89 21.45
CA PHE A 300 25.69 11.95 20.78
C PHE A 300 26.78 12.50 21.72
N THR A 301 27.96 11.86 21.68
CA THR A 301 29.15 12.34 22.38
C THR A 301 30.22 12.82 21.42
N ASP A 302 30.20 12.36 20.18
CA ASP A 302 31.13 12.70 19.14
C ASP A 302 30.46 12.58 17.78
N PHE A 303 30.74 13.51 16.89
CA PHE A 303 30.10 13.59 15.58
C PHE A 303 31.07 14.16 14.57
N THR A 304 31.79 13.28 13.85
CA THR A 304 32.81 13.67 12.90
C THR A 304 32.50 13.16 11.48
N PRO A 305 32.75 13.93 10.42
CA PRO A 305 32.48 13.45 9.05
C PRO A 305 33.35 12.24 8.72
N VAL A 306 32.84 11.34 7.89
CA VAL A 306 33.59 10.23 7.34
C VAL A 306 34.20 10.69 6.02
N ASP A 307 35.53 10.80 6.00
CA ASP A 307 36.26 11.27 4.81
C ASP A 307 36.11 10.32 3.63
N GLY A 308 35.89 10.91 2.44
CA GLY A 308 35.83 10.17 1.19
C GLY A 308 34.52 9.36 0.98
N ALA A 309 33.60 9.34 1.93
CA ALA A 309 32.30 8.71 1.76
C ALA A 309 31.37 9.56 0.84
N PRO A 310 30.52 8.93 0.04
CA PRO A 310 29.59 9.67 -0.84
C PRO A 310 28.53 10.41 -0.03
N GLY A 311 28.03 11.51 -0.60
CA GLY A 311 26.86 12.21 -0.04
C GLY A 311 25.62 11.97 -0.90
N PHE A 312 24.46 11.87 -0.27
CA PHE A 312 23.19 11.56 -0.90
C PHE A 312 22.13 12.63 -0.64
N LEU A 313 21.39 12.98 -1.67
CA LEU A 313 20.26 13.90 -1.54
C LEU A 313 19.12 13.19 -0.82
N ASN A 314 18.67 13.72 0.31
CA ASN A 314 17.70 13.05 1.21
C ASN A 314 18.12 11.63 1.63
N GLY A 315 19.41 11.37 1.70
CA GLY A 315 19.93 10.06 2.05
C GLY A 315 19.40 9.54 3.38
N ARG A 316 18.96 8.28 3.41
CA ARG A 316 18.50 7.55 4.61
C ARG A 316 18.73 6.07 4.43
N PHE A 317 18.97 5.36 5.52
CA PHE A 317 19.15 3.92 5.43
C PHE A 317 17.82 3.21 5.18
N VAL A 318 17.85 2.17 4.37
CA VAL A 318 16.74 1.20 4.32
C VAL A 318 16.74 0.47 5.66
N LYS A 319 15.60 0.42 6.33
CA LYS A 319 15.50 -0.18 7.65
C LYS A 319 14.89 -1.57 7.65
N VAL A 320 15.17 -2.32 8.68
CA VAL A 320 14.54 -3.63 8.92
C VAL A 320 13.07 -3.44 9.27
N HIS A 321 12.22 -4.34 8.80
CA HIS A 321 10.79 -4.28 9.07
C HIS A 321 10.50 -4.30 10.59
N GLY A 322 9.72 -3.34 11.04
CA GLY A 322 9.27 -3.23 12.44
C GLY A 322 10.32 -2.76 13.42
N THR A 323 11.50 -2.33 12.97
CA THR A 323 12.57 -1.75 13.81
C THR A 323 13.03 -0.40 13.25
N ASP A 324 13.91 0.27 13.98
CA ASP A 324 14.63 1.47 13.49
C ASP A 324 16.03 1.13 12.98
N ASP A 325 16.39 -0.15 12.96
CA ASP A 325 17.71 -0.61 12.54
C ASP A 325 17.84 -0.58 11.01
N ALA A 326 19.01 -0.18 10.52
CA ALA A 326 19.34 -0.27 9.11
C ALA A 326 19.52 -1.72 8.66
N VAL A 327 19.21 -1.99 7.39
CA VAL A 327 19.45 -3.29 6.78
C VAL A 327 20.95 -3.50 6.59
N LEU A 328 21.49 -4.48 7.31
CA LEU A 328 22.84 -4.98 7.09
C LEU A 328 22.80 -6.11 6.06
N LEU A 329 23.65 -6.00 5.05
CA LEU A 329 23.73 -6.98 3.96
C LEU A 329 24.84 -7.99 4.25
N ASP A 330 24.52 -9.28 4.03
CA ASP A 330 25.49 -10.34 4.13
C ASP A 330 26.46 -10.34 2.93
N GLN A 331 27.68 -10.71 3.17
CA GLN A 331 28.76 -11.11 2.24
C GLN A 331 28.98 -10.31 0.93
N PRO A 332 29.77 -9.26 0.90
CA PRO A 332 30.35 -8.56 2.06
C PRO A 332 29.29 -7.70 2.75
N ALA A 333 29.36 -7.60 4.06
CA ALA A 333 28.47 -6.73 4.81
C ALA A 333 28.44 -5.32 4.20
N GLY A 334 27.31 -4.68 4.31
CA GLY A 334 27.11 -3.34 3.77
C GLY A 334 25.71 -2.85 4.09
N VAL A 335 25.33 -1.73 3.54
CA VAL A 335 24.03 -1.10 3.78
C VAL A 335 23.35 -0.65 2.50
N LEU A 336 22.04 -0.49 2.56
CA LEU A 336 21.23 0.14 1.53
C LEU A 336 20.85 1.56 1.93
N VAL A 337 21.01 2.49 1.01
CA VAL A 337 20.64 3.89 1.18
C VAL A 337 19.58 4.27 0.15
N TRP A 338 18.44 4.76 0.66
CA TRP A 338 17.47 5.50 -0.13
C TRP A 338 17.97 6.93 -0.37
N HIS A 339 17.80 7.44 -1.57
CA HIS A 339 18.07 8.85 -1.84
C HIS A 339 17.31 9.33 -3.09
N ASN A 340 17.25 10.64 -3.27
CA ASN A 340 16.65 11.23 -4.45
C ASN A 340 17.73 11.57 -5.48
N THR A 341 17.40 11.50 -6.75
CA THR A 341 18.33 11.85 -7.83
C THR A 341 18.44 13.35 -8.04
N ARG A 342 17.36 14.11 -7.71
CA ARG A 342 17.27 15.58 -7.86
C ARG A 342 16.41 16.19 -6.75
N ILE A 343 16.55 17.50 -6.56
CA ILE A 343 15.78 18.27 -5.58
C ILE A 343 14.43 18.77 -6.10
N ASP A 344 14.22 18.74 -7.40
CA ASP A 344 12.99 19.17 -8.03
C ASP A 344 11.99 17.99 -8.19
N ASN A 345 10.76 18.30 -8.58
CA ASN A 345 9.69 17.32 -8.80
C ASN A 345 9.98 16.30 -9.93
N ARG A 346 11.06 16.49 -10.70
CA ARG A 346 11.56 15.50 -11.67
C ARG A 346 12.50 14.47 -11.03
N GLY A 347 12.82 14.65 -9.75
CA GLY A 347 13.64 13.71 -9.00
C GLY A 347 12.98 12.34 -8.92
N ARG A 348 13.80 11.31 -8.99
CA ARG A 348 13.38 9.93 -8.80
C ARG A 348 14.01 9.39 -7.55
N LEU A 349 13.33 8.43 -6.93
CA LEU A 349 13.88 7.64 -5.85
C LEU A 349 14.98 6.74 -6.41
N ALA A 350 16.08 6.62 -5.68
CA ALA A 350 17.16 5.70 -6.01
C ALA A 350 17.57 4.91 -4.77
N VAL A 351 18.11 3.72 -5.01
CA VAL A 351 18.71 2.87 -3.97
C VAL A 351 20.16 2.65 -4.31
N THR A 352 21.03 2.89 -3.35
CA THR A 352 22.47 2.60 -3.48
C THR A 352 22.87 1.54 -2.46
N ARG A 353 23.54 0.48 -2.92
CA ARG A 353 24.25 -0.46 -2.06
C ARG A 353 25.65 0.05 -1.81
N LEU A 354 26.02 0.12 -0.53
CA LEU A 354 27.37 0.44 -0.07
C LEU A 354 27.99 -0.77 0.61
N ASP A 355 29.30 -0.92 0.49
CA ASP A 355 30.08 -1.87 1.31
C ASP A 355 30.38 -1.29 2.70
N THR A 356 31.10 -2.06 3.54
CA THR A 356 31.50 -1.64 4.89
C THR A 356 32.44 -0.43 4.89
N GLY A 357 33.18 -0.20 3.78
CA GLY A 357 33.97 0.99 3.57
C GLY A 357 33.19 2.19 3.05
N LEU A 358 31.86 2.10 2.98
CA LEU A 358 30.94 3.11 2.43
C LEU A 358 31.19 3.42 0.96
N LYS A 359 31.76 2.50 0.20
CA LYS A 359 31.91 2.61 -1.25
C LYS A 359 30.69 2.05 -1.96
N ALA A 360 30.17 2.79 -2.94
CA ALA A 360 29.04 2.36 -3.73
C ALA A 360 29.41 1.11 -4.57
N ARG A 361 28.61 0.06 -4.44
CA ARG A 361 28.69 -1.16 -5.25
C ARG A 361 27.83 -1.06 -6.50
N TRP A 362 26.60 -0.57 -6.31
CA TRP A 362 25.68 -0.24 -7.39
C TRP A 362 24.68 0.83 -6.92
N THR A 363 24.07 1.50 -7.87
CA THR A 363 22.97 2.44 -7.68
C THR A 363 21.91 2.16 -8.72
N THR A 364 20.66 2.05 -8.29
CA THR A 364 19.51 1.85 -9.18
C THR A 364 18.48 2.93 -8.96
N GLU A 365 18.14 3.64 -10.03
CA GLU A 365 17.04 4.60 -10.05
C GLU A 365 15.73 3.86 -10.27
N LEU A 366 14.68 4.25 -9.52
CA LEU A 366 13.36 3.66 -9.58
C LEU A 366 12.39 4.62 -10.28
N PRO A 367 11.40 4.13 -11.03
CA PRO A 367 10.35 4.97 -11.63
C PRO A 367 9.35 5.44 -10.58
N ILE A 368 9.82 5.98 -9.48
CA ILE A 368 9.04 6.43 -8.32
C ILE A 368 9.50 7.83 -7.98
N SER A 369 8.55 8.73 -7.77
CA SER A 369 8.80 10.09 -7.30
C SER A 369 8.60 10.17 -5.80
N GLU A 370 9.42 10.96 -5.11
CA GLU A 370 9.24 11.28 -3.71
C GLU A 370 9.23 12.79 -3.53
N THR A 371 8.03 13.31 -3.34
CA THR A 371 7.76 14.72 -3.07
C THR A 371 6.82 14.82 -1.87
N PRO A 372 6.61 15.98 -1.25
CA PRO A 372 5.64 16.12 -0.16
C PRO A 372 4.21 15.70 -0.51
N HIS A 373 3.89 15.65 -1.80
CA HIS A 373 2.56 15.30 -2.32
C HIS A 373 2.50 13.89 -2.90
N SER A 374 3.64 13.16 -2.91
CA SER A 374 3.65 11.78 -3.42
C SER A 374 2.86 10.85 -2.52
N PRO A 375 2.14 9.88 -3.09
CA PRO A 375 1.62 8.77 -2.32
C PRO A 375 2.72 8.05 -1.53
N SER A 376 2.37 7.50 -0.37
CA SER A 376 3.32 6.78 0.48
C SER A 376 4.02 5.66 -0.26
N ILE A 377 5.33 5.54 -0.05
CA ILE A 377 6.14 4.45 -0.59
C ILE A 377 6.06 3.27 0.38
N GLY A 378 5.72 2.11 -0.15
CA GLY A 378 5.82 0.85 0.58
C GLY A 378 7.01 0.03 0.10
N TYR A 379 7.72 -0.63 1.01
CA TYR A 379 8.77 -1.57 0.61
C TYR A 379 8.84 -2.77 1.55
N TRP A 380 9.33 -3.89 1.02
CA TRP A 380 9.48 -5.16 1.72
C TRP A 380 10.85 -5.73 1.41
N LEU A 381 11.55 -6.16 2.46
CA LEU A 381 12.78 -6.89 2.32
C LEU A 381 12.47 -8.39 2.24
N LEU A 382 12.90 -9.01 1.15
CA LEU A 382 12.78 -10.42 0.89
C LEU A 382 14.17 -11.05 0.76
N PRO A 383 14.32 -12.37 0.86
CA PRO A 383 15.60 -13.01 0.64
C PRO A 383 16.19 -12.63 -0.74
N GLY A 384 17.34 -11.95 -0.72
CA GLY A 384 18.05 -11.50 -1.90
C GLY A 384 17.41 -10.37 -2.70
N ARG A 385 16.27 -9.80 -2.26
CA ARG A 385 15.52 -8.79 -3.01
C ARG A 385 14.93 -7.69 -2.14
N LEU A 386 14.77 -6.52 -2.73
CA LEU A 386 13.97 -5.42 -2.20
C LEU A 386 12.78 -5.20 -3.14
N LEU A 387 11.58 -5.36 -2.62
CA LEU A 387 10.34 -5.05 -3.33
C LEU A 387 9.88 -3.66 -2.92
N VAL A 388 9.56 -2.81 -3.88
CA VAL A 388 9.17 -1.42 -3.67
C VAL A 388 7.88 -1.13 -4.42
N MET A 389 6.94 -0.45 -3.78
CA MET A 389 5.74 0.07 -4.40
C MET A 389 5.61 1.56 -4.12
N GLY A 390 5.44 2.34 -5.14
CA GLY A 390 5.31 3.78 -5.06
C GLY A 390 4.77 4.36 -6.35
N ALA A 391 4.56 5.67 -6.41
CA ALA A 391 4.00 6.31 -7.58
C ALA A 391 4.97 7.31 -8.21
N ALA A 392 4.84 7.50 -9.51
CA ALA A 392 5.50 8.57 -10.25
C ALA A 392 4.45 9.56 -10.77
N GLU A 393 4.78 10.83 -10.69
CA GLU A 393 4.02 11.87 -11.34
C GLU A 393 4.13 11.70 -12.87
N SER A 394 2.99 11.69 -13.55
CA SER A 394 2.88 11.67 -15.01
C SER A 394 2.06 12.86 -15.46
N LEU A 395 2.52 13.54 -16.49
CA LEU A 395 1.81 14.65 -17.11
C LEU A 395 1.26 14.16 -18.46
N ASP A 396 -0.01 13.76 -18.46
CA ASP A 396 -0.71 13.33 -19.68
C ASP A 396 -1.72 14.41 -20.08
N ASP A 397 -1.62 14.93 -21.31
CA ASP A 397 -2.51 15.97 -21.87
C ASP A 397 -2.70 17.22 -20.98
N GLY A 398 -1.67 17.60 -20.22
CA GLY A 398 -1.71 18.74 -19.30
C GLY A 398 -2.36 18.45 -17.95
N VAL A 399 -2.76 17.21 -17.70
CA VAL A 399 -3.30 16.76 -16.42
C VAL A 399 -2.22 15.97 -15.66
N THR A 400 -1.94 16.40 -14.46
CA THR A 400 -1.04 15.68 -13.57
C THR A 400 -1.76 14.47 -12.97
N SER A 401 -1.20 13.30 -13.17
CA SER A 401 -1.70 12.04 -12.61
C SER A 401 -0.57 11.27 -11.92
N TRP A 402 -0.92 10.35 -11.03
CA TRP A 402 0.03 9.47 -10.36
C TRP A 402 -0.09 8.05 -10.92
N LYS A 403 1.02 7.55 -11.47
CA LYS A 403 1.12 6.14 -11.92
C LYS A 403 1.85 5.32 -10.88
N THR A 404 1.18 4.32 -10.33
CA THR A 404 1.75 3.43 -9.33
C THR A 404 2.58 2.34 -9.98
N HIS A 405 3.80 2.16 -9.49
CA HIS A 405 4.74 1.14 -9.95
C HIS A 405 5.09 0.18 -8.82
N VAL A 406 5.24 -1.09 -9.19
CA VAL A 406 5.87 -2.12 -8.37
C VAL A 406 7.22 -2.42 -8.98
N VAL A 407 8.25 -2.36 -8.17
CA VAL A 407 9.65 -2.59 -8.58
C VAL A 407 10.24 -3.68 -7.70
N THR A 408 10.82 -4.69 -8.30
CA THR A 408 11.70 -5.63 -7.60
C THR A 408 13.14 -5.33 -7.93
N LEU A 409 14.00 -5.34 -6.92
CA LEU A 409 15.42 -4.99 -7.00
C LEU A 409 16.26 -6.11 -6.41
N SER A 410 17.18 -6.65 -7.20
CA SER A 410 18.17 -7.63 -6.74
C SER A 410 19.19 -6.96 -5.81
N LEU A 411 19.36 -7.52 -4.60
CA LEU A 411 20.36 -7.01 -3.66
C LEU A 411 21.78 -7.36 -4.08
N ALA A 412 21.99 -8.33 -4.98
CA ALA A 412 23.31 -8.76 -5.41
C ALA A 412 23.97 -7.72 -6.33
N ASP A 413 23.24 -7.27 -7.35
CA ASP A 413 23.78 -6.49 -8.46
C ASP A 413 23.00 -5.22 -8.81
N GLY A 414 21.88 -4.95 -8.12
CA GLY A 414 21.03 -3.80 -8.38
C GLY A 414 20.16 -3.93 -9.63
N SER A 415 20.12 -5.09 -10.28
CA SER A 415 19.19 -5.29 -11.39
C SER A 415 17.74 -5.19 -10.93
N SER A 416 16.87 -4.61 -11.75
CA SER A 416 15.47 -4.37 -11.39
C SER A 416 14.51 -4.79 -12.48
N ALA A 417 13.30 -5.18 -12.06
CA ALA A 417 12.13 -5.31 -12.92
C ALA A 417 11.01 -4.43 -12.40
N THR A 418 10.20 -3.90 -13.30
CA THR A 418 9.14 -2.94 -12.99
C THR A 418 7.85 -3.32 -13.68
N TRP A 419 6.76 -3.07 -13.00
CA TRP A 419 5.41 -3.16 -13.56
C TRP A 419 4.56 -1.98 -13.09
N GLY A 420 3.74 -1.42 -13.99
CA GLY A 420 2.80 -0.35 -13.69
C GLY A 420 1.44 -0.91 -13.32
N LEU A 421 0.83 -0.40 -12.25
CA LEU A 421 -0.48 -0.87 -11.78
C LEU A 421 -1.60 -0.57 -12.78
N GLN A 422 -1.40 0.44 -13.64
CA GLN A 422 -2.33 0.87 -14.67
C GLN A 422 -2.10 0.17 -16.02
N ASP A 423 -1.02 -0.62 -16.15
CA ASP A 423 -0.69 -1.42 -17.34
C ASP A 423 -1.52 -2.73 -17.35
#